data_a2b6286d74ab1ec69ba8279370c648ce
#
_entry.id   a2b6286d74ab1ec69ba8279370c648ce
#
_cell.length_a   1.000
_cell.length_b   1.000
_cell.length_c   1.000
_cell.angle_alpha   90.00
_cell.angle_beta   90.00
_cell.angle_gamma   90.00
#
_symmetry.space_group_name_H-M   'P 1'
#
loop_
_entity.id
_entity.type
_entity.pdbx_description
1 polymer ?
#
loop_
_entity_poly.entity_id
_entity_poly.type
_entity_poly.pdbx_seq_one_letter_code
_entity_poly.pdbx_strand_id
1 'polypeptide(L)'
;MSDIHRGLPLSKSQREKIFPKLTPSQISRISAHGRIRSVQSGEVLIEQGDTSVPFFVVVTGEIEIVRPFGVHETLVTIHSSGEFTGEVNMLSGRRSLVRARVTKPSEVIELDHQQMLTLVQTDAELGEILMRAFILRRVELIAAGVGDIVLVGSTYSAGTLRIREFLTRNGHPYSYIDVERDSDVQNLLDSFQISAGEIPVLICRGQVVLRNPSNQEIADCLGFNESVDQTQVRDLVVIGAGPSGLAAAVYGASEGLDVLMLETSSPGGQAGSSSRIENYLGFPTGISGQELAARAYNQAQKFGAHMLVARAARLICNRKPYVVELENGTRISTRTIVISTGAQYRKLSVENLSRFEGAGVYYGATFVEAQLCGGEEVIVVGGGNSAGQAAVFLAQTAKRVHILVRSNSLAASMSRYLIRRIEKSPNIILRPQTEIVAVDGKDHLESVYWRNSQIGQTEKHEISHLFIMTGADPNTS
;
A
#
# COMPACT_ATOMS: atom_id res chain seq x y z
N MET A 1 -0.53 34.29 16.34
CA MET A 1 -0.53 34.46 14.89
C MET A 1 0.90 34.42 14.34
N SER A 2 1.60 33.28 14.35
CA SER A 2 2.97 33.19 13.78
C SER A 2 3.50 31.76 13.73
N ASP A 3 2.72 30.74 13.28
CA ASP A 3 3.24 29.39 13.08
C ASP A 3 2.61 28.59 11.91
N ILE A 4 2.02 29.28 10.91
CA ILE A 4 1.25 28.65 9.83
C ILE A 4 2.13 28.32 8.57
N HIS A 5 3.43 28.61 8.59
CA HIS A 5 4.31 28.44 7.43
C HIS A 5 5.46 27.44 7.63
N ARG A 6 5.24 26.32 8.30
CA ARG A 6 6.24 25.25 8.34
C ARG A 6 5.83 24.16 7.36
N GLY A 7 6.51 24.14 6.18
CA GLY A 7 6.54 22.97 5.31
C GLY A 7 7.05 21.73 6.07
N LEU A 8 7.09 20.57 5.40
CA LEU A 8 7.54 19.30 6.01
C LEU A 8 8.82 19.48 6.83
N PRO A 9 8.90 19.00 8.08
CA PRO A 9 10.06 19.19 8.96
C PRO A 9 11.23 18.28 8.55
N LEU A 10 11.87 18.59 7.43
CA LEU A 10 12.97 17.84 6.84
C LEU A 10 14.33 18.42 7.21
N SER A 11 15.33 17.57 7.50
CA SER A 11 16.73 18.01 7.57
C SER A 11 17.20 18.49 6.18
N LYS A 12 18.23 19.35 6.13
CA LYS A 12 18.78 19.86 4.87
C LYS A 12 19.18 18.74 3.91
N SER A 13 19.83 17.68 4.41
CA SER A 13 20.24 16.53 3.60
C SER A 13 19.06 15.70 3.09
N GLN A 14 17.96 15.61 3.84
CA GLN A 14 16.72 14.96 3.38
C GLN A 14 16.07 15.81 2.29
N ARG A 15 15.97 17.13 2.51
CA ARG A 15 15.38 18.05 1.55
C ARG A 15 16.08 17.98 0.19
N GLU A 16 17.42 17.99 0.14
CA GLU A 16 18.20 17.90 -1.08
C GLU A 16 17.96 16.60 -1.88
N LYS A 17 17.63 15.50 -1.20
CA LYS A 17 17.31 14.22 -1.84
C LYS A 17 15.86 14.17 -2.36
N ILE A 18 14.93 14.76 -1.62
CA ILE A 18 13.50 14.79 -1.94
C ILE A 18 13.18 15.87 -2.98
N PHE A 19 13.86 17.01 -2.90
CA PHE A 19 13.71 18.16 -3.77
C PHE A 19 15.06 18.54 -4.41
N PRO A 20 15.62 17.68 -5.27
CA PRO A 20 16.89 17.95 -5.93
C PRO A 20 16.75 19.11 -6.92
N LYS A 21 17.83 19.88 -7.08
CA LYS A 21 17.94 20.89 -8.11
C LYS A 21 18.58 20.32 -9.36
N LEU A 22 17.94 20.55 -10.48
CA LEU A 22 18.46 20.20 -11.81
C LEU A 22 19.54 21.17 -12.25
N THR A 23 20.56 20.66 -12.90
CA THR A 23 21.59 21.47 -13.54
C THR A 23 21.07 22.12 -14.83
N PRO A 24 21.69 23.21 -15.32
CA PRO A 24 21.30 23.83 -16.61
C PRO A 24 21.30 22.86 -17.79
N SER A 25 22.24 21.91 -17.83
CA SER A 25 22.28 20.84 -18.84
C SER A 25 21.10 19.89 -18.77
N GLN A 26 20.69 19.49 -17.55
CA GLN A 26 19.52 18.63 -17.32
C GLN A 26 18.23 19.35 -17.71
N ILE A 27 18.08 20.62 -17.34
CA ILE A 27 16.95 21.48 -17.74
C ILE A 27 16.85 21.61 -19.25
N SER A 28 17.98 21.81 -19.95
CA SER A 28 18.01 21.89 -21.41
C SER A 28 17.55 20.58 -22.06
N ARG A 29 17.92 19.41 -21.53
CA ARG A 29 17.44 18.11 -22.04
C ARG A 29 15.93 17.92 -21.81
N ILE A 30 15.42 18.34 -20.65
CA ILE A 30 13.99 18.30 -20.36
C ILE A 30 13.21 19.21 -21.30
N SER A 31 13.72 20.40 -21.57
CA SER A 31 13.06 21.39 -22.48
C SER A 31 12.89 20.88 -23.90
N ALA A 32 13.72 19.94 -24.35
CA ALA A 32 13.57 19.29 -25.66
C ALA A 32 12.33 18.37 -25.76
N HIS A 33 11.77 17.95 -24.63
CA HIS A 33 10.58 17.09 -24.55
C HIS A 33 9.29 17.86 -24.21
N GLY A 34 9.40 19.10 -23.72
CA GLY A 34 8.28 19.91 -23.24
C GLY A 34 8.15 21.25 -23.93
N ARG A 35 7.26 22.09 -23.44
CA ARG A 35 7.07 23.46 -23.88
C ARG A 35 7.43 24.48 -22.80
N ILE A 36 8.06 25.55 -23.14
CA ILE A 36 8.29 26.69 -22.26
C ILE A 36 7.01 27.52 -22.18
N ARG A 37 6.60 27.86 -20.96
CA ARG A 37 5.37 28.60 -20.67
C ARG A 37 5.64 29.67 -19.62
N SER A 38 5.19 30.89 -19.89
CA SER A 38 5.14 31.98 -18.92
C SER A 38 3.84 31.88 -18.13
N VAL A 39 3.92 31.94 -16.81
CA VAL A 39 2.78 31.79 -15.87
C VAL A 39 2.78 32.98 -14.90
N GLN A 40 1.58 33.42 -14.52
CA GLN A 40 1.40 34.62 -13.71
C GLN A 40 1.18 34.24 -12.20
N SER A 41 1.50 35.21 -11.33
CA SER A 41 1.20 35.06 -9.89
C SER A 41 -0.28 34.83 -9.66
N GLY A 42 -0.61 33.85 -8.81
CA GLY A 42 -1.98 33.39 -8.50
C GLY A 42 -2.51 32.33 -9.46
N GLU A 43 -1.85 32.02 -10.57
CA GLU A 43 -2.25 30.98 -11.49
C GLU A 43 -2.13 29.60 -10.83
N VAL A 44 -3.20 28.79 -10.91
CA VAL A 44 -3.22 27.39 -10.43
C VAL A 44 -2.86 26.50 -11.60
N LEU A 45 -1.74 25.78 -11.47
CA LEU A 45 -1.21 24.87 -12.49
C LEU A 45 -1.73 23.44 -12.34
N ILE A 46 -1.99 23.03 -11.10
CA ILE A 46 -2.52 21.73 -10.73
C ILE A 46 -3.52 21.97 -9.60
N GLU A 47 -4.72 21.41 -9.73
CA GLU A 47 -5.71 21.39 -8.66
C GLU A 47 -5.73 20.03 -7.94
N GLN A 48 -6.06 20.03 -6.65
CA GLN A 48 -6.28 18.80 -5.93
C GLN A 48 -7.40 18.01 -6.60
N GLY A 49 -7.15 16.74 -6.91
CA GLY A 49 -8.11 15.85 -7.57
C GLY A 49 -7.98 15.79 -9.09
N ASP A 50 -7.16 16.63 -9.71
CA ASP A 50 -6.87 16.52 -11.13
C ASP A 50 -6.23 15.18 -11.48
N THR A 51 -6.64 14.60 -12.60
CA THR A 51 -6.04 13.41 -13.21
C THR A 51 -5.13 13.82 -14.35
N SER A 52 -4.12 13.00 -14.66
CA SER A 52 -3.18 13.26 -15.76
C SER A 52 -2.50 14.62 -15.68
N VAL A 53 -2.08 15.02 -14.46
CA VAL A 53 -1.45 16.31 -14.19
C VAL A 53 -0.15 16.49 -14.97
N PRO A 54 0.11 17.68 -15.55
CA PRO A 54 1.38 18.01 -16.20
C PRO A 54 2.54 18.05 -15.20
N PHE A 55 3.72 17.73 -15.70
CA PHE A 55 4.98 17.91 -14.99
C PHE A 55 5.57 19.30 -15.29
N PHE A 56 6.00 20.01 -14.25
CA PHE A 56 6.58 21.34 -14.39
C PHE A 56 8.00 21.40 -13.84
N VAL A 57 8.92 21.99 -14.60
CA VAL A 57 10.25 22.41 -14.11
C VAL A 57 10.28 23.93 -14.04
N VAL A 58 10.66 24.48 -12.89
CA VAL A 58 10.75 25.93 -12.68
C VAL A 58 12.05 26.42 -13.28
N VAL A 59 11.97 27.23 -14.34
CA VAL A 59 13.13 27.89 -14.95
C VAL A 59 13.44 29.17 -14.18
N THR A 60 12.42 30.00 -13.96
CA THR A 60 12.49 31.22 -13.14
C THR A 60 11.22 31.35 -12.31
N GLY A 61 11.30 32.10 -11.19
CA GLY A 61 10.16 32.37 -10.32
C GLY A 61 9.96 31.30 -9.24
N GLU A 62 8.70 31.13 -8.78
CA GLU A 62 8.37 30.25 -7.68
C GLU A 62 6.96 29.66 -7.81
N ILE A 63 6.83 28.36 -7.49
CA ILE A 63 5.57 27.61 -7.40
C ILE A 63 5.46 27.06 -5.99
N GLU A 64 4.38 27.36 -5.27
CA GLU A 64 4.06 26.73 -4.01
C GLU A 64 3.22 25.47 -4.24
N ILE A 65 3.51 24.45 -3.45
CA ILE A 65 2.71 23.24 -3.36
C ILE A 65 1.98 23.29 -2.04
N VAL A 66 0.68 23.39 -2.11
CA VAL A 66 -0.18 23.42 -0.94
C VAL A 66 -1.14 22.24 -0.96
N ARG A 67 -1.60 21.90 0.20
CA ARG A 67 -2.62 20.88 0.38
C ARG A 67 -3.88 21.52 0.93
N PRO A 68 -4.96 21.53 0.14
CA PRO A 68 -6.27 21.94 0.59
C PRO A 68 -6.88 20.91 1.55
N PHE A 69 -7.46 21.37 2.66
CA PHE A 69 -8.28 20.57 3.56
C PHE A 69 -9.43 21.43 4.08
N GLY A 70 -10.61 21.25 3.54
CA GLY A 70 -11.76 22.12 3.79
C GLY A 70 -11.46 23.56 3.40
N VAL A 71 -11.53 24.47 4.38
CA VAL A 71 -11.23 25.93 4.19
C VAL A 71 -9.76 26.27 4.46
N HIS A 72 -8.93 25.31 4.85
CA HIS A 72 -7.52 25.52 5.19
C HIS A 72 -6.61 24.97 4.11
N GLU A 73 -5.44 25.59 3.95
CA GLU A 73 -4.37 25.06 3.12
C GLU A 73 -3.10 24.87 3.96
N THR A 74 -2.44 23.75 3.77
CA THR A 74 -1.14 23.48 4.43
C THR A 74 -0.04 23.51 3.40
N LEU A 75 0.99 24.32 3.62
CA LEU A 75 2.15 24.39 2.73
C LEU A 75 2.95 23.07 2.83
N VAL A 76 3.17 22.44 1.69
CA VAL A 76 4.03 21.25 1.56
C VAL A 76 5.47 21.68 1.24
N THR A 77 5.65 22.46 0.17
CA THR A 77 6.94 22.97 -0.25
C THR A 77 6.78 24.17 -1.20
N ILE A 78 7.89 24.87 -1.45
CA ILE A 78 7.99 25.87 -2.51
C ILE A 78 9.09 25.41 -3.46
N HIS A 79 8.76 25.31 -4.74
CA HIS A 79 9.72 25.04 -5.81
C HIS A 79 10.25 26.35 -6.38
N SER A 80 11.56 26.46 -6.43
CA SER A 80 12.32 27.57 -7.03
C SER A 80 13.06 27.13 -8.28
N SER A 81 13.77 28.08 -8.94
CA SER A 81 14.55 27.78 -10.13
C SER A 81 15.42 26.54 -10.00
N GLY A 82 15.30 25.66 -10.98
CA GLY A 82 15.95 24.35 -11.06
C GLY A 82 15.22 23.21 -10.33
N GLU A 83 14.16 23.51 -9.59
CA GLU A 83 13.32 22.49 -8.97
C GLU A 83 12.12 22.13 -9.86
N PHE A 84 11.41 21.04 -9.51
CA PHE A 84 10.33 20.50 -10.33
C PHE A 84 9.19 19.96 -9.49
N THR A 85 7.98 19.95 -10.05
CA THR A 85 6.78 19.38 -9.43
C THR A 85 6.75 17.86 -9.54
N GLY A 86 5.72 17.24 -8.98
CA GLY A 86 5.40 15.84 -9.20
C GLY A 86 5.76 14.92 -8.04
N GLU A 87 5.04 13.80 -8.02
CA GLU A 87 5.24 12.66 -7.14
C GLU A 87 4.83 11.38 -7.91
N VAL A 88 4.98 10.21 -7.31
CA VAL A 88 4.83 8.92 -8.02
C VAL A 88 3.46 8.70 -8.69
N ASN A 89 2.40 9.36 -8.22
CA ASN A 89 1.08 9.29 -8.87
C ASN A 89 1.06 9.82 -10.31
N MET A 90 2.01 10.69 -10.67
CA MET A 90 2.13 11.16 -12.05
C MET A 90 2.44 10.04 -13.05
N LEU A 91 3.10 8.96 -12.61
CA LEU A 91 3.38 7.80 -13.46
C LEU A 91 2.15 6.92 -13.69
N SER A 92 1.22 6.93 -12.74
CA SER A 92 0.03 6.06 -12.76
C SER A 92 -1.25 6.76 -13.19
N GLY A 93 -1.19 8.04 -13.59
CA GLY A 93 -2.39 8.83 -13.88
C GLY A 93 -3.31 9.07 -12.69
N ARG A 94 -2.89 8.70 -11.47
CA ARG A 94 -3.68 8.90 -10.26
C ARG A 94 -3.87 10.37 -9.96
N ARG A 95 -4.95 10.68 -9.25
CA ARG A 95 -5.32 12.06 -8.91
C ARG A 95 -4.29 12.75 -8.03
N SER A 96 -4.09 14.06 -8.26
CA SER A 96 -3.24 14.91 -7.44
C SER A 96 -3.79 15.04 -6.02
N LEU A 97 -2.92 14.93 -5.02
CA LEU A 97 -3.23 15.17 -3.60
C LEU A 97 -3.02 16.63 -3.20
N VAL A 98 -2.41 17.42 -4.08
CA VAL A 98 -1.96 18.77 -3.78
C VAL A 98 -2.42 19.75 -4.87
N ARG A 99 -2.41 21.04 -4.53
CA ARG A 99 -2.53 22.14 -5.47
C ARG A 99 -1.15 22.73 -5.72
N ALA A 100 -0.83 23.01 -6.98
CA ALA A 100 0.36 23.79 -7.37
C ALA A 100 -0.09 25.16 -7.83
N ARG A 101 0.39 26.21 -7.18
CA ARG A 101 0.02 27.60 -7.45
C ARG A 101 1.26 28.48 -7.60
N VAL A 102 1.26 29.35 -8.59
CA VAL A 102 2.35 30.30 -8.86
C VAL A 102 2.31 31.43 -7.85
N THR A 103 3.41 31.67 -7.12
CA THR A 103 3.52 32.76 -6.14
C THR A 103 4.17 34.01 -6.73
N LYS A 104 5.03 33.84 -7.72
CA LYS A 104 5.71 34.91 -8.45
C LYS A 104 5.61 34.70 -9.96
N PRO A 105 5.56 35.70 -10.80
CA PRO A 105 5.65 35.50 -12.25
C PRO A 105 6.81 34.58 -12.60
N SER A 106 6.53 33.50 -13.30
CA SER A 106 7.46 32.39 -13.48
C SER A 106 7.52 31.96 -14.95
N GLU A 107 8.66 31.41 -15.33
CA GLU A 107 8.83 30.66 -16.57
C GLU A 107 9.02 29.19 -16.20
N VAL A 108 8.24 28.33 -16.83
CA VAL A 108 8.24 26.88 -16.54
C VAL A 108 8.39 26.09 -17.84
N ILE A 109 8.97 24.87 -17.71
CA ILE A 109 8.89 23.86 -18.76
C ILE A 109 7.75 22.94 -18.37
N GLU A 110 6.77 22.79 -19.24
CA GLU A 110 5.59 21.94 -19.04
C GLU A 110 5.70 20.69 -19.94
N LEU A 111 5.59 19.51 -19.34
CA LEU A 111 5.48 18.23 -20.02
C LEU A 111 4.14 17.61 -19.69
N ASP A 112 3.45 17.06 -20.69
CA ASP A 112 2.31 16.21 -20.45
C ASP A 112 2.74 14.83 -19.92
N HIS A 113 1.77 14.00 -19.53
CA HIS A 113 2.01 12.68 -18.97
C HIS A 113 2.86 11.80 -19.92
N GLN A 114 2.52 11.77 -21.21
CA GLN A 114 3.21 10.92 -22.18
C GLN A 114 4.66 11.40 -22.45
N GLN A 115 4.85 12.71 -22.52
CA GLN A 115 6.18 13.32 -22.66
C GLN A 115 7.07 13.03 -21.45
N MET A 116 6.49 13.08 -20.24
CA MET A 116 7.20 12.77 -19.00
C MET A 116 7.57 11.27 -18.93
N LEU A 117 6.68 10.37 -19.30
CA LEU A 117 6.98 8.93 -19.38
C LEU A 117 8.11 8.67 -20.41
N THR A 118 8.03 9.29 -21.59
CA THR A 118 9.07 9.17 -22.61
C THR A 118 10.42 9.64 -22.08
N LEU A 119 10.47 10.79 -21.39
CA LEU A 119 11.70 11.30 -20.78
C LEU A 119 12.30 10.30 -19.77
N VAL A 120 11.48 9.78 -18.85
CA VAL A 120 11.93 8.83 -17.83
C VAL A 120 12.43 7.50 -18.44
N GLN A 121 11.87 7.09 -19.59
CA GLN A 121 12.26 5.86 -20.27
C GLN A 121 13.55 6.04 -21.12
N THR A 122 13.74 7.21 -21.72
CA THR A 122 14.81 7.44 -22.70
C THR A 122 16.06 8.09 -22.13
N ASP A 123 15.95 8.86 -21.05
CA ASP A 123 17.08 9.47 -20.36
C ASP A 123 17.33 8.80 -18.99
N ALA A 124 18.34 7.93 -18.95
CA ALA A 124 18.62 7.13 -17.75
C ALA A 124 18.98 7.98 -16.51
N GLU A 125 19.72 9.09 -16.69
CA GLU A 125 20.13 9.97 -15.60
C GLU A 125 18.94 10.76 -15.04
N LEU A 126 18.17 11.39 -15.92
CA LEU A 126 16.95 12.13 -15.52
C LEU A 126 15.92 11.18 -14.96
N GLY A 127 15.73 10.01 -15.57
CA GLY A 127 14.84 8.97 -15.07
C GLY A 127 15.17 8.57 -13.63
N GLU A 128 16.47 8.38 -13.28
CA GLU A 128 16.88 8.08 -11.92
C GLU A 128 16.57 9.22 -10.94
N ILE A 129 16.91 10.45 -11.31
CA ILE A 129 16.71 11.64 -10.46
C ILE A 129 15.21 11.85 -10.17
N LEU A 130 14.38 11.84 -11.22
CA LEU A 130 12.95 12.08 -11.11
C LEU A 130 12.25 10.97 -10.33
N MET A 131 12.51 9.70 -10.67
CA MET A 131 11.92 8.55 -9.99
C MET A 131 12.28 8.51 -8.51
N ARG A 132 13.53 8.76 -8.16
CA ARG A 132 13.96 8.82 -6.76
C ARG A 132 13.24 9.93 -6.01
N ALA A 133 13.16 11.13 -6.57
CA ALA A 133 12.46 12.25 -5.96
C ALA A 133 10.96 11.96 -5.77
N PHE A 134 10.30 11.40 -6.77
CA PHE A 134 8.87 11.07 -6.71
C PHE A 134 8.56 10.03 -5.62
N ILE A 135 9.37 8.98 -5.52
CA ILE A 135 9.21 7.95 -4.48
C ILE A 135 9.42 8.56 -3.08
N LEU A 136 10.47 9.35 -2.89
CA LEU A 136 10.76 9.96 -1.59
C LEU A 136 9.67 10.96 -1.17
N ARG A 137 9.16 11.79 -2.09
CA ARG A 137 8.04 12.70 -1.82
C ARG A 137 6.79 11.93 -1.36
N ARG A 138 6.51 10.80 -2.00
CA ARG A 138 5.37 9.96 -1.60
C ARG A 138 5.55 9.38 -0.20
N VAL A 139 6.73 8.89 0.13
CA VAL A 139 7.05 8.37 1.47
C VAL A 139 6.84 9.45 2.53
N GLU A 140 7.27 10.69 2.27
CA GLU A 140 7.08 11.80 3.20
C GLU A 140 5.60 12.19 3.38
N LEU A 141 4.81 12.22 2.30
CA LEU A 141 3.37 12.48 2.38
C LEU A 141 2.65 11.42 3.23
N ILE A 142 3.05 10.16 3.09
CA ILE A 142 2.50 9.06 3.91
C ILE A 142 2.92 9.22 5.37
N ALA A 143 4.22 9.50 5.63
CA ALA A 143 4.74 9.63 6.98
C ALA A 143 4.13 10.82 7.75
N ALA A 144 3.79 11.89 7.04
CA ALA A 144 3.12 13.04 7.61
C ALA A 144 1.66 12.78 8.00
N GLY A 145 1.11 11.59 7.69
CA GLY A 145 -0.28 11.20 8.03
C GLY A 145 -1.36 12.09 7.39
N VAL A 146 -0.97 12.83 6.37
CA VAL A 146 -1.72 13.94 5.81
C VAL A 146 -2.47 13.44 4.56
N GLY A 147 -3.58 12.66 4.73
CA GLY A 147 -4.47 12.22 3.64
C GLY A 147 -5.72 13.10 3.51
N ASP A 148 -6.29 13.14 2.32
CA ASP A 148 -7.62 13.71 2.03
C ASP A 148 -8.74 12.72 2.40
N ILE A 149 -8.38 11.68 3.16
CA ILE A 149 -9.21 10.58 3.60
C ILE A 149 -9.23 10.52 5.12
N VAL A 150 -10.42 10.40 5.66
CA VAL A 150 -10.65 10.08 7.06
C VAL A 150 -11.33 8.72 7.14
N LEU A 151 -10.70 7.78 7.80
CA LEU A 151 -11.30 6.50 8.16
C LEU A 151 -11.78 6.57 9.61
N VAL A 152 -13.07 6.39 9.81
CA VAL A 152 -13.69 6.23 11.13
C VAL A 152 -14.03 4.78 11.33
N GLY A 153 -13.50 4.15 12.36
CA GLY A 153 -13.72 2.72 12.58
C GLY A 153 -13.29 2.24 13.96
N SER A 154 -13.71 1.03 14.30
CA SER A 154 -13.27 0.35 15.52
C SER A 154 -12.00 -0.46 15.26
N THR A 155 -11.06 -0.43 16.20
CA THR A 155 -9.87 -1.30 16.21
C THR A 155 -10.22 -2.79 16.16
N TYR A 156 -11.41 -3.16 16.62
CA TYR A 156 -11.92 -4.55 16.65
C TYR A 156 -12.78 -4.92 15.44
N SER A 157 -12.77 -4.12 14.37
CA SER A 157 -13.54 -4.37 13.16
C SER A 157 -12.65 -4.92 12.03
N ALA A 158 -12.98 -6.10 11.51
CA ALA A 158 -12.33 -6.67 10.33
C ALA A 158 -12.43 -5.75 9.09
N GLY A 159 -13.55 -5.02 8.94
CA GLY A 159 -13.73 -4.03 7.89
C GLY A 159 -12.76 -2.86 8.04
N THR A 160 -12.57 -2.36 9.25
CA THR A 160 -11.59 -1.30 9.55
C THR A 160 -10.18 -1.76 9.22
N LEU A 161 -9.78 -2.95 9.67
CA LEU A 161 -8.45 -3.50 9.39
C LEU A 161 -8.22 -3.63 7.87
N ARG A 162 -9.17 -4.22 7.14
CA ARG A 162 -9.11 -4.36 5.68
C ARG A 162 -8.91 -3.02 4.97
N ILE A 163 -9.64 -1.98 5.36
CA ILE A 163 -9.52 -0.64 4.77
C ILE A 163 -8.16 -0.03 5.10
N ARG A 164 -7.69 -0.14 6.34
CA ARG A 164 -6.36 0.33 6.76
C ARG A 164 -5.24 -0.35 5.97
N GLU A 165 -5.30 -1.67 5.83
CA GLU A 165 -4.35 -2.44 5.01
C GLU A 165 -4.38 -2.00 3.56
N PHE A 166 -5.58 -1.84 2.98
CA PHE A 166 -5.75 -1.41 1.60
C PHE A 166 -5.10 -0.04 1.36
N LEU A 167 -5.40 0.96 2.19
CA LEU A 167 -4.85 2.31 2.06
C LEU A 167 -3.33 2.32 2.28
N THR A 168 -2.85 1.67 3.33
CA THR A 168 -1.42 1.59 3.66
C THR A 168 -0.61 0.91 2.55
N ARG A 169 -1.07 -0.24 2.06
CA ARG A 169 -0.36 -1.01 1.03
C ARG A 169 -0.41 -0.37 -0.35
N ASN A 170 -1.45 0.41 -0.66
CA ASN A 170 -1.51 1.25 -1.85
C ASN A 170 -0.76 2.58 -1.69
N GLY A 171 -0.12 2.79 -0.54
CA GLY A 171 0.63 4.00 -0.24
C GLY A 171 -0.25 5.26 -0.24
N HIS A 172 -1.53 5.15 0.15
CA HIS A 172 -2.42 6.30 0.22
C HIS A 172 -2.48 6.82 1.65
N PRO A 173 -2.10 8.11 1.90
CA PRO A 173 -2.16 8.69 3.23
C PRO A 173 -3.61 8.87 3.68
N TYR A 174 -3.89 8.59 4.94
CA TYR A 174 -5.21 8.75 5.56
C TYR A 174 -5.09 9.10 7.04
N SER A 175 -6.12 9.74 7.58
CA SER A 175 -6.30 9.93 9.02
C SER A 175 -7.21 8.83 9.55
N TYR A 176 -6.85 8.25 10.70
CA TYR A 176 -7.65 7.22 11.37
C TYR A 176 -8.22 7.76 12.68
N ILE A 177 -9.51 7.62 12.84
CA ILE A 177 -10.25 7.96 14.06
C ILE A 177 -10.81 6.66 14.63
N ASP A 178 -10.36 6.32 15.83
CA ASP A 178 -10.79 5.12 16.54
C ASP A 178 -11.99 5.44 17.43
N VAL A 179 -13.13 4.84 17.11
CA VAL A 179 -14.37 5.07 17.87
C VAL A 179 -14.30 4.61 19.33
N GLU A 180 -13.34 3.74 19.67
CA GLU A 180 -13.15 3.26 21.04
C GLU A 180 -12.33 4.25 21.90
N ARG A 181 -11.59 5.18 21.27
CA ARG A 181 -10.59 6.02 21.95
C ARG A 181 -10.84 7.50 21.80
N ASP A 182 -11.54 7.92 20.75
CA ASP A 182 -11.76 9.32 20.44
C ASP A 182 -13.13 9.77 20.93
N SER A 183 -13.16 10.66 21.94
CA SER A 183 -14.40 11.18 22.53
C SER A 183 -15.17 12.13 21.59
N ASP A 184 -14.49 12.76 20.63
CA ASP A 184 -15.09 13.74 19.72
C ASP A 184 -15.67 13.10 18.46
N VAL A 185 -15.52 11.78 18.31
CA VAL A 185 -16.00 11.02 17.14
C VAL A 185 -17.50 11.19 16.90
N GLN A 186 -18.31 11.30 17.98
CA GLN A 186 -19.77 11.45 17.86
C GLN A 186 -20.15 12.71 17.08
N ASN A 187 -19.49 13.83 17.33
CA ASN A 187 -19.73 15.09 16.61
C ASN A 187 -19.45 14.93 15.11
N LEU A 188 -18.40 14.17 14.75
CA LEU A 188 -18.08 13.89 13.37
C LEU A 188 -19.13 12.98 12.72
N LEU A 189 -19.54 11.90 13.39
CA LEU A 189 -20.58 10.98 12.91
C LEU A 189 -21.90 11.71 12.69
N ASP A 190 -22.30 12.58 13.62
CA ASP A 190 -23.52 13.37 13.55
C ASP A 190 -23.48 14.35 12.36
N SER A 191 -22.34 15.00 12.11
CA SER A 191 -22.16 15.94 11.00
C SER A 191 -22.35 15.29 9.63
N PHE A 192 -22.05 13.99 9.50
CA PHE A 192 -22.23 13.20 8.29
C PHE A 192 -23.45 12.27 8.33
N GLN A 193 -24.29 12.36 9.37
CA GLN A 193 -25.49 11.52 9.57
C GLN A 193 -25.15 10.02 9.54
N ILE A 194 -24.10 9.62 10.24
CA ILE A 194 -23.60 8.24 10.31
C ILE A 194 -24.01 7.62 11.65
N SER A 195 -24.66 6.47 11.61
CA SER A 195 -24.97 5.67 12.80
C SER A 195 -23.80 4.74 13.17
N ALA A 196 -23.69 4.37 14.45
CA ALA A 196 -22.64 3.46 14.91
C ALA A 196 -22.64 2.10 14.20
N GLY A 197 -23.80 1.62 13.73
CA GLY A 197 -23.92 0.35 12.98
C GLY A 197 -23.40 0.40 11.55
N GLU A 198 -23.08 1.59 11.02
CA GLU A 198 -22.57 1.77 9.67
C GLU A 198 -21.03 1.82 9.59
N ILE A 199 -20.37 1.70 10.73
CA ILE A 199 -18.89 1.70 10.85
C ILE A 199 -18.32 0.35 10.35
N PRO A 200 -17.18 0.33 9.61
CA PRO A 200 -16.28 1.46 9.31
C PRO A 200 -16.78 2.37 8.19
N VAL A 201 -16.45 3.65 8.31
CA VAL A 201 -16.81 4.66 7.30
C VAL A 201 -15.56 5.33 6.76
N LEU A 202 -15.51 5.50 5.46
CA LEU A 202 -14.46 6.22 4.76
C LEU A 202 -15.00 7.53 4.20
N ILE A 203 -14.45 8.65 4.66
CA ILE A 203 -14.81 9.99 4.20
C ILE A 203 -13.71 10.46 3.25
N CYS A 204 -14.07 10.61 1.97
CA CYS A 204 -13.16 11.07 0.93
C CYS A 204 -13.36 12.56 0.68
N ARG A 205 -12.29 13.35 0.82
CA ARG A 205 -12.25 14.80 0.55
C ARG A 205 -13.32 15.61 1.30
N GLY A 206 -13.77 15.11 2.45
CA GLY A 206 -14.82 15.77 3.24
C GLY A 206 -16.21 15.82 2.58
N GLN A 207 -16.43 15.11 1.48
CA GLN A 207 -17.68 15.15 0.70
C GLN A 207 -18.31 13.79 0.44
N VAL A 208 -17.52 12.80 0.05
CA VAL A 208 -18.02 11.47 -0.28
C VAL A 208 -17.88 10.55 0.93
N VAL A 209 -19.00 10.01 1.39
CA VAL A 209 -19.06 9.09 2.53
C VAL A 209 -19.34 7.69 2.03
N LEU A 210 -18.39 6.78 2.22
CA LEU A 210 -18.51 5.36 1.89
C LEU A 210 -18.67 4.54 3.18
N ARG A 211 -19.72 3.71 3.26
CA ARG A 211 -20.04 2.88 4.42
C ARG A 211 -19.58 1.46 4.19
N ASN A 212 -18.64 0.99 4.99
CA ASN A 212 -17.95 -0.31 4.86
C ASN A 212 -17.62 -0.68 3.40
N PRO A 213 -16.93 0.23 2.65
CA PRO A 213 -16.74 0.06 1.22
C PRO A 213 -15.84 -1.14 0.91
N SER A 214 -16.06 -1.77 -0.24
CA SER A 214 -15.15 -2.72 -0.85
C SER A 214 -13.85 -2.04 -1.30
N ASN A 215 -12.80 -2.81 -1.54
CA ASN A 215 -11.54 -2.27 -2.06
C ASN A 215 -11.71 -1.59 -3.43
N GLN A 216 -12.64 -2.11 -4.26
CA GLN A 216 -12.95 -1.51 -5.56
C GLN A 216 -13.63 -0.15 -5.40
N GLU A 217 -14.63 -0.02 -4.53
CA GLU A 217 -15.29 1.26 -4.26
C GLU A 217 -14.31 2.31 -3.71
N ILE A 218 -13.38 1.88 -2.85
CA ILE A 218 -12.30 2.76 -2.38
C ILE A 218 -11.42 3.19 -3.54
N ALA A 219 -10.98 2.24 -4.38
CA ALA A 219 -10.14 2.52 -5.54
C ALA A 219 -10.80 3.48 -6.52
N ASP A 220 -12.10 3.30 -6.78
CA ASP A 220 -12.89 4.18 -7.66
C ASP A 220 -13.01 5.60 -7.05
N CYS A 221 -13.29 5.70 -5.75
CA CYS A 221 -13.34 6.98 -5.03
C CYS A 221 -12.01 7.72 -5.07
N LEU A 222 -10.90 6.98 -4.93
CA LEU A 222 -9.54 7.55 -4.94
C LEU A 222 -9.01 7.81 -6.36
N GLY A 223 -9.74 7.36 -7.40
CA GLY A 223 -9.29 7.46 -8.78
C GLY A 223 -8.09 6.58 -9.08
N PHE A 224 -7.99 5.41 -8.42
CA PHE A 224 -6.99 4.40 -8.77
C PHE A 224 -7.36 3.65 -10.04
N ASN A 225 -8.67 3.52 -10.30
CA ASN A 225 -9.19 2.90 -11.49
C ASN A 225 -9.44 3.96 -12.56
N GLU A 226 -8.81 3.79 -13.70
CA GLU A 226 -9.15 4.52 -14.91
C GLU A 226 -10.32 3.84 -15.62
N SER A 227 -11.04 4.59 -16.44
CA SER A 227 -12.08 4.01 -17.29
C SER A 227 -11.47 3.05 -18.31
N VAL A 228 -11.93 1.81 -18.32
CA VAL A 228 -11.47 0.81 -19.30
C VAL A 228 -12.15 1.03 -20.63
N ASP A 229 -11.37 1.28 -21.67
CA ASP A 229 -11.89 1.21 -23.04
C ASP A 229 -12.11 -0.25 -23.42
N GLN A 230 -13.38 -0.68 -23.43
CA GLN A 230 -13.79 -2.05 -23.75
C GLN A 230 -13.61 -2.39 -25.26
N THR A 231 -13.37 -1.40 -26.10
CA THR A 231 -13.12 -1.61 -27.53
C THR A 231 -11.67 -1.95 -27.84
N GLN A 232 -10.76 -1.60 -26.92
CA GLN A 232 -9.33 -1.87 -27.04
C GLN A 232 -9.02 -3.35 -26.76
N VAL A 233 -8.19 -3.97 -27.60
CA VAL A 233 -7.65 -5.30 -27.37
C VAL A 233 -6.25 -5.18 -26.78
N ARG A 234 -6.08 -5.52 -25.50
CA ARG A 234 -4.81 -5.52 -24.81
C ARG A 234 -3.87 -6.60 -25.37
N ASP A 235 -2.56 -6.38 -25.34
CA ASP A 235 -1.60 -7.43 -25.69
C ASP A 235 -1.52 -8.47 -24.57
N LEU A 236 -1.53 -8.02 -23.31
CA LEU A 236 -1.41 -8.87 -22.14
C LEU A 236 -2.32 -8.39 -21.00
N VAL A 237 -3.13 -9.30 -20.47
CA VAL A 237 -3.80 -9.11 -19.18
C VAL A 237 -3.16 -10.04 -18.15
N VAL A 238 -2.72 -9.47 -17.02
CA VAL A 238 -2.13 -10.19 -15.90
C VAL A 238 -3.14 -10.21 -14.74
N ILE A 239 -3.56 -11.40 -14.30
CA ILE A 239 -4.52 -11.57 -13.21
C ILE A 239 -3.74 -11.84 -11.93
N GLY A 240 -3.70 -10.85 -11.05
CA GLY A 240 -2.93 -10.81 -9.81
C GLY A 240 -1.63 -10.00 -9.95
N ALA A 241 -1.44 -9.00 -9.08
CA ALA A 241 -0.26 -8.15 -9.01
C ALA A 241 0.68 -8.52 -7.84
N GLY A 242 0.77 -9.81 -7.50
CA GLY A 242 1.83 -10.36 -6.65
C GLY A 242 3.19 -10.35 -7.34
N PRO A 243 4.28 -10.87 -6.72
CA PRO A 243 5.62 -10.84 -7.31
C PRO A 243 5.69 -11.41 -8.72
N SER A 244 4.97 -12.51 -8.99
CA SER A 244 4.94 -13.16 -10.31
C SER A 244 4.23 -12.29 -11.35
N GLY A 245 3.08 -11.69 -10.99
CA GLY A 245 2.33 -10.82 -11.88
C GLY A 245 3.05 -9.52 -12.17
N LEU A 246 3.68 -8.91 -11.15
CA LEU A 246 4.50 -7.73 -11.33
C LEU A 246 5.72 -8.01 -12.23
N ALA A 247 6.37 -9.16 -12.08
CA ALA A 247 7.44 -9.58 -12.97
C ALA A 247 6.94 -9.71 -14.42
N ALA A 248 5.80 -10.40 -14.64
CA ALA A 248 5.21 -10.53 -15.96
C ALA A 248 4.86 -9.16 -16.58
N ALA A 249 4.34 -8.25 -15.77
CA ALA A 249 4.00 -6.90 -16.22
C ALA A 249 5.25 -6.08 -16.59
N VAL A 250 6.31 -6.13 -15.77
CA VAL A 250 7.58 -5.44 -16.05
C VAL A 250 8.17 -5.95 -17.35
N TYR A 251 8.30 -7.27 -17.51
CA TYR A 251 8.89 -7.85 -18.74
C TYR A 251 8.01 -7.59 -19.96
N GLY A 252 6.69 -7.77 -19.86
CA GLY A 252 5.79 -7.49 -20.98
C GLY A 252 5.81 -6.02 -21.42
N ALA A 253 5.68 -5.10 -20.48
CA ALA A 253 5.68 -3.67 -20.79
C ALA A 253 7.05 -3.16 -21.28
N SER A 254 8.15 -3.70 -20.77
CA SER A 254 9.50 -3.35 -21.25
C SER A 254 9.77 -3.76 -22.72
N GLU A 255 9.04 -4.76 -23.22
CA GLU A 255 9.04 -5.17 -24.63
C GLU A 255 8.03 -4.37 -25.50
N GLY A 256 7.39 -3.36 -24.90
CA GLY A 256 6.43 -2.48 -25.61
C GLY A 256 5.02 -3.05 -25.74
N LEU A 257 4.67 -4.10 -24.97
CA LEU A 257 3.32 -4.62 -24.95
C LEU A 257 2.38 -3.71 -24.13
N ASP A 258 1.14 -3.59 -24.59
CA ASP A 258 0.06 -2.97 -23.82
C ASP A 258 -0.40 -3.93 -22.70
N VAL A 259 0.04 -3.66 -21.47
CA VAL A 259 -0.14 -4.55 -20.32
C VAL A 259 -1.13 -3.95 -19.33
N LEU A 260 -2.18 -4.73 -18.99
CA LEU A 260 -3.12 -4.42 -17.94
C LEU A 260 -3.05 -5.48 -16.83
N MET A 261 -2.79 -5.05 -15.60
CA MET A 261 -2.87 -5.89 -14.40
C MET A 261 -4.23 -5.76 -13.73
N LEU A 262 -4.78 -6.86 -13.23
CA LEU A 262 -5.97 -6.91 -12.38
C LEU A 262 -5.55 -7.34 -10.97
N GLU A 263 -5.88 -6.55 -9.96
CA GLU A 263 -5.54 -6.84 -8.56
C GLU A 263 -6.76 -6.57 -7.66
N THR A 264 -7.00 -7.41 -6.68
CA THR A 264 -8.18 -7.27 -5.79
C THR A 264 -7.93 -6.40 -4.56
N SER A 265 -6.66 -6.13 -4.26
CA SER A 265 -6.26 -5.39 -3.07
C SER A 265 -5.15 -4.38 -3.36
N SER A 266 -3.91 -4.83 -3.43
CA SER A 266 -2.76 -3.95 -3.57
C SER A 266 -1.59 -4.67 -4.23
N PRO A 267 -0.70 -3.95 -4.93
CA PRO A 267 0.50 -4.54 -5.51
C PRO A 267 1.34 -5.29 -4.48
N GLY A 268 2.00 -6.36 -4.91
CA GLY A 268 2.92 -7.16 -4.11
C GLY A 268 2.31 -8.42 -3.50
N GLY A 269 0.97 -8.61 -3.56
CA GLY A 269 0.31 -9.82 -3.06
C GLY A 269 0.73 -10.13 -1.62
N GLN A 270 0.90 -11.42 -1.28
CA GLN A 270 1.33 -11.84 0.06
C GLN A 270 2.76 -11.41 0.41
N ALA A 271 3.67 -11.29 -0.56
CA ALA A 271 5.01 -10.77 -0.30
C ALA A 271 4.97 -9.32 0.18
N GLY A 272 4.03 -8.51 -0.32
CA GLY A 272 3.82 -7.12 0.09
C GLY A 272 3.44 -6.96 1.57
N SER A 273 2.88 -7.98 2.21
CA SER A 273 2.55 -7.97 3.65
C SER A 273 3.69 -8.47 4.56
N SER A 274 4.81 -8.93 3.99
CA SER A 274 5.96 -9.37 4.79
C SER A 274 6.69 -8.18 5.39
N SER A 275 6.89 -8.18 6.70
CA SER A 275 7.60 -7.11 7.41
C SER A 275 9.06 -6.97 6.95
N ARG A 276 9.73 -8.09 6.66
CA ARG A 276 11.11 -8.12 6.16
C ARG A 276 11.37 -9.37 5.33
N ILE A 277 11.90 -9.18 4.13
CA ILE A 277 12.32 -10.23 3.21
C ILE A 277 13.85 -10.16 3.10
N GLU A 278 14.56 -11.21 3.52
CA GLU A 278 16.03 -11.21 3.59
C GLU A 278 16.68 -12.20 2.62
N ASN A 279 15.88 -13.02 1.98
CA ASN A 279 16.34 -14.05 1.02
C ASN A 279 15.91 -13.74 -0.42
N TYR A 280 15.50 -12.50 -0.72
CA TYR A 280 15.27 -12.05 -2.08
C TYR A 280 16.58 -11.58 -2.70
N LEU A 281 16.92 -12.11 -3.87
CA LEU A 281 18.17 -11.82 -4.55
C LEU A 281 18.29 -10.32 -4.87
N GLY A 282 19.50 -9.74 -4.63
CA GLY A 282 19.79 -8.33 -4.86
C GLY A 282 19.59 -7.41 -3.64
N PHE A 283 19.10 -7.93 -2.52
CA PHE A 283 18.87 -7.17 -1.29
C PHE A 283 19.65 -7.73 -0.10
N PRO A 284 20.98 -7.49 -0.02
CA PRO A 284 21.85 -8.10 1.00
C PRO A 284 21.52 -7.68 2.43
N THR A 285 20.88 -6.52 2.60
CA THR A 285 20.44 -6.03 3.92
C THR A 285 18.98 -6.39 4.22
N GLY A 286 18.31 -7.12 3.30
CA GLY A 286 16.87 -7.32 3.33
C GLY A 286 16.08 -6.08 2.91
N ILE A 287 14.80 -6.27 2.66
CA ILE A 287 13.84 -5.24 2.25
C ILE A 287 12.48 -5.55 2.86
N SER A 288 11.66 -4.55 3.17
CA SER A 288 10.26 -4.80 3.53
C SER A 288 9.46 -5.27 2.31
N GLY A 289 8.44 -6.11 2.53
CA GLY A 289 7.57 -6.55 1.44
C GLY A 289 6.88 -5.40 0.75
N GLN A 290 6.45 -4.40 1.52
CA GLN A 290 5.82 -3.19 0.99
C GLN A 290 6.78 -2.38 0.09
N GLU A 291 8.04 -2.20 0.49
CA GLU A 291 9.04 -1.50 -0.32
C GLU A 291 9.38 -2.28 -1.59
N LEU A 292 9.53 -3.61 -1.49
CA LEU A 292 9.76 -4.46 -2.66
C LEU A 292 8.59 -4.37 -3.66
N ALA A 293 7.37 -4.46 -3.16
CA ALA A 293 6.15 -4.34 -3.96
C ALA A 293 6.04 -2.98 -4.66
N ALA A 294 6.31 -1.89 -3.91
CA ALA A 294 6.28 -0.54 -4.45
C ALA A 294 7.33 -0.34 -5.55
N ARG A 295 8.56 -0.85 -5.36
CA ARG A 295 9.61 -0.79 -6.39
C ARG A 295 9.22 -1.54 -7.66
N ALA A 296 8.70 -2.77 -7.52
CA ALA A 296 8.28 -3.58 -8.67
C ALA A 296 7.08 -2.94 -9.39
N TYR A 297 6.12 -2.41 -8.67
CA TYR A 297 4.96 -1.73 -9.24
C TYR A 297 5.36 -0.45 -9.98
N ASN A 298 6.18 0.40 -9.36
CA ASN A 298 6.68 1.62 -10.00
C ASN A 298 7.52 1.28 -11.26
N GLN A 299 8.25 0.17 -11.24
CA GLN A 299 8.98 -0.30 -12.40
C GLN A 299 8.05 -0.73 -13.54
N ALA A 300 6.96 -1.44 -13.24
CA ALA A 300 5.95 -1.81 -14.23
C ALA A 300 5.29 -0.54 -14.84
N GLN A 301 4.91 0.42 -14.00
CA GLN A 301 4.34 1.70 -14.44
C GLN A 301 5.31 2.53 -15.29
N LYS A 302 6.59 2.55 -14.94
CA LYS A 302 7.64 3.20 -15.74
C LYS A 302 7.65 2.72 -17.19
N PHE A 303 7.35 1.45 -17.43
CA PHE A 303 7.26 0.88 -18.77
C PHE A 303 5.86 0.96 -19.39
N GLY A 304 4.91 1.60 -18.71
CA GLY A 304 3.56 1.83 -19.22
C GLY A 304 2.53 0.75 -18.88
N ALA A 305 2.83 -0.17 -17.95
CA ALA A 305 1.81 -1.10 -17.47
C ALA A 305 0.78 -0.39 -16.60
N HIS A 306 -0.50 -0.69 -16.83
CA HIS A 306 -1.64 -0.18 -16.05
C HIS A 306 -2.13 -1.22 -15.05
N MET A 307 -2.80 -0.77 -13.99
CA MET A 307 -3.42 -1.65 -12.99
C MET A 307 -4.83 -1.16 -12.64
N LEU A 308 -5.75 -2.12 -12.58
CA LEU A 308 -7.10 -1.92 -12.04
C LEU A 308 -7.26 -2.68 -10.73
N VAL A 309 -7.86 -2.05 -9.75
CA VAL A 309 -8.36 -2.72 -8.55
C VAL A 309 -9.70 -3.32 -8.88
N ALA A 310 -9.69 -4.57 -9.33
CA ALA A 310 -10.88 -5.29 -9.77
C ALA A 310 -10.65 -6.80 -9.66
N ARG A 311 -11.75 -7.56 -9.56
CA ARG A 311 -11.71 -9.01 -9.55
C ARG A 311 -12.15 -9.57 -10.89
N ALA A 312 -11.33 -10.45 -11.47
CA ALA A 312 -11.72 -11.27 -12.60
C ALA A 312 -12.72 -12.33 -12.15
N ALA A 313 -13.91 -12.35 -12.75
CA ALA A 313 -14.97 -13.30 -12.43
C ALA A 313 -14.95 -14.50 -13.39
N ARG A 314 -14.61 -14.27 -14.66
CA ARG A 314 -14.66 -15.31 -15.69
C ARG A 314 -13.66 -15.07 -16.81
N LEU A 315 -13.11 -16.19 -17.33
CA LEU A 315 -12.26 -16.19 -18.54
C LEU A 315 -13.01 -16.85 -19.69
N ILE A 316 -13.05 -16.19 -20.85
CA ILE A 316 -13.63 -16.69 -22.07
C ILE A 316 -12.49 -16.92 -23.05
N CYS A 317 -12.05 -18.19 -23.16
CA CYS A 317 -10.86 -18.58 -23.92
C CYS A 317 -11.16 -19.43 -25.16
N ASN A 318 -12.44 -19.64 -25.49
CA ASN A 318 -12.86 -20.45 -26.65
C ASN A 318 -12.75 -19.72 -27.98
N ARG A 319 -12.40 -18.46 -27.99
CA ARG A 319 -12.19 -17.61 -29.18
C ARG A 319 -11.10 -16.57 -28.93
N LYS A 320 -10.51 -16.02 -29.97
CA LYS A 320 -9.57 -14.89 -29.93
C LYS A 320 -10.26 -13.62 -30.45
N PRO A 321 -9.99 -12.44 -29.91
CA PRO A 321 -9.22 -12.23 -28.66
C PRO A 321 -9.91 -12.92 -27.48
N TYR A 322 -9.13 -13.30 -26.47
CA TYR A 322 -9.65 -13.80 -25.19
C TYR A 322 -10.38 -12.67 -24.47
N VAL A 323 -11.29 -13.00 -23.57
CA VAL A 323 -12.02 -12.00 -22.77
C VAL A 323 -11.91 -12.35 -21.30
N VAL A 324 -11.51 -11.36 -20.51
CA VAL A 324 -11.60 -11.38 -19.06
C VAL A 324 -12.83 -10.57 -18.66
N GLU A 325 -13.78 -11.23 -18.00
CA GLU A 325 -14.99 -10.58 -17.47
C GLU A 325 -14.76 -10.30 -15.98
N LEU A 326 -14.98 -9.06 -15.55
CA LEU A 326 -14.86 -8.61 -14.17
C LEU A 326 -16.18 -8.83 -13.41
N GLU A 327 -16.14 -8.82 -12.07
CA GLU A 327 -17.36 -8.98 -11.24
C GLU A 327 -18.43 -7.92 -11.52
N ASN A 328 -18.04 -6.69 -11.90
CA ASN A 328 -18.96 -5.62 -12.27
C ASN A 328 -19.50 -5.74 -13.71
N GLY A 329 -19.23 -6.84 -14.43
CA GLY A 329 -19.65 -7.08 -15.80
C GLY A 329 -18.79 -6.43 -16.89
N THR A 330 -17.78 -5.65 -16.55
CA THR A 330 -16.83 -5.08 -17.51
C THR A 330 -16.08 -6.19 -18.24
N ARG A 331 -15.91 -6.07 -19.56
CA ARG A 331 -15.22 -7.04 -20.41
C ARG A 331 -13.94 -6.46 -20.99
N ILE A 332 -12.85 -7.17 -20.81
CA ILE A 332 -11.52 -6.78 -21.27
C ILE A 332 -11.06 -7.79 -22.31
N SER A 333 -10.92 -7.33 -23.55
CA SER A 333 -10.39 -8.14 -24.65
C SER A 333 -8.86 -8.16 -24.61
N THR A 334 -8.25 -9.33 -24.79
CA THR A 334 -6.80 -9.49 -24.76
C THR A 334 -6.28 -10.61 -25.65
N ARG A 335 -5.04 -10.46 -26.12
CA ARG A 335 -4.35 -11.48 -26.94
C ARG A 335 -3.78 -12.60 -26.08
N THR A 336 -3.31 -12.25 -24.86
CA THR A 336 -2.63 -13.18 -23.93
C THR A 336 -3.08 -12.92 -22.50
N ILE A 337 -3.15 -13.99 -21.70
CA ILE A 337 -3.48 -13.91 -20.27
C ILE A 337 -2.40 -14.61 -19.47
N VAL A 338 -1.91 -13.96 -18.44
CA VAL A 338 -1.08 -14.56 -17.39
C VAL A 338 -1.88 -14.65 -16.11
N ILE A 339 -2.08 -15.87 -15.59
CA ILE A 339 -2.77 -16.13 -14.34
C ILE A 339 -1.76 -16.22 -13.21
N SER A 340 -1.77 -15.27 -12.29
CA SER A 340 -0.86 -15.17 -11.13
C SER A 340 -1.62 -14.84 -9.85
N THR A 341 -2.76 -15.53 -9.66
CA THR A 341 -3.73 -15.31 -8.58
C THR A 341 -3.20 -15.66 -7.19
N GLY A 342 -1.98 -16.22 -7.10
CA GLY A 342 -1.31 -16.49 -5.84
C GLY A 342 -1.95 -17.61 -5.03
N ALA A 343 -2.03 -17.40 -3.73
CA ALA A 343 -2.50 -18.42 -2.78
C ALA A 343 -3.30 -17.78 -1.64
N GLN A 344 -4.16 -18.57 -1.02
CA GLN A 344 -4.98 -18.19 0.13
C GLN A 344 -4.41 -18.81 1.40
N TYR A 345 -4.34 -18.04 2.49
CA TYR A 345 -3.86 -18.55 3.78
C TYR A 345 -4.76 -19.66 4.31
N ARG A 346 -4.12 -20.71 4.83
CA ARG A 346 -4.81 -21.80 5.49
C ARG A 346 -5.37 -21.36 6.83
N LYS A 347 -6.65 -21.65 7.02
CA LYS A 347 -7.34 -21.44 8.29
C LYS A 347 -7.17 -22.65 9.20
N LEU A 348 -7.13 -22.40 10.51
CA LEU A 348 -7.19 -23.47 11.48
C LEU A 348 -8.63 -23.99 11.59
N SER A 349 -8.79 -25.30 11.76
CA SER A 349 -10.09 -25.94 12.04
C SER A 349 -10.43 -25.82 13.54
N VAL A 350 -10.62 -24.59 14.01
CA VAL A 350 -11.00 -24.26 15.39
C VAL A 350 -12.36 -23.59 15.37
N GLU A 351 -13.26 -24.06 16.22
CA GLU A 351 -14.61 -23.52 16.32
C GLU A 351 -14.60 -22.03 16.68
N ASN A 352 -15.49 -21.24 16.07
CA ASN A 352 -15.63 -19.80 16.26
C ASN A 352 -14.42 -18.93 15.87
N LEU A 353 -13.34 -19.51 15.31
CA LEU A 353 -12.14 -18.75 14.93
C LEU A 353 -12.45 -17.60 13.96
N SER A 354 -13.32 -17.86 12.97
CA SER A 354 -13.71 -16.87 11.96
C SER A 354 -14.39 -15.62 12.52
N ARG A 355 -14.99 -15.72 13.70
CA ARG A 355 -15.63 -14.60 14.39
C ARG A 355 -14.62 -13.53 14.80
N PHE A 356 -13.38 -13.95 15.07
CA PHE A 356 -12.31 -13.06 15.54
C PHE A 356 -11.32 -12.67 14.44
N GLU A 357 -11.59 -13.03 13.17
CA GLU A 357 -10.75 -12.59 12.04
C GLU A 357 -10.78 -11.05 11.91
N GLY A 358 -9.61 -10.41 12.01
CA GLY A 358 -9.47 -8.97 12.08
C GLY A 358 -9.76 -8.34 13.45
N ALA A 359 -10.25 -9.13 14.41
CA ALA A 359 -10.55 -8.71 15.78
C ALA A 359 -9.76 -9.59 16.79
N GLY A 360 -8.47 -9.78 16.54
CA GLY A 360 -7.57 -10.59 17.36
C GLY A 360 -6.98 -11.81 16.62
N VAL A 361 -7.55 -12.24 15.50
CA VAL A 361 -7.00 -13.31 14.65
C VAL A 361 -6.52 -12.72 13.33
N TYR A 362 -5.25 -12.94 12.99
CA TYR A 362 -4.57 -12.35 11.84
C TYR A 362 -3.84 -13.40 11.01
N TYR A 363 -3.74 -13.16 9.69
CA TYR A 363 -3.00 -14.02 8.74
C TYR A 363 -1.74 -13.36 8.18
N GLY A 364 -1.42 -12.16 8.63
CA GLY A 364 -0.22 -11.39 8.32
C GLY A 364 0.32 -10.71 9.57
N ALA A 365 1.58 -10.34 9.58
CA ALA A 365 2.19 -9.53 10.63
C ALA A 365 2.82 -8.30 9.97
N THR A 366 1.98 -7.31 9.67
CA THR A 366 2.37 -6.03 9.09
C THR A 366 2.56 -4.99 10.18
N PHE A 367 2.95 -3.79 9.78
CA PHE A 367 3.03 -2.66 10.71
C PHE A 367 1.69 -2.32 11.36
N VAL A 368 0.58 -2.56 10.65
CA VAL A 368 -0.78 -2.28 11.16
C VAL A 368 -1.09 -3.19 12.34
N GLU A 369 -0.93 -4.51 12.19
CA GLU A 369 -1.20 -5.46 13.27
C GLU A 369 -0.20 -5.31 14.43
N ALA A 370 1.07 -5.01 14.14
CA ALA A 370 2.08 -4.77 15.18
C ALA A 370 1.73 -3.58 16.08
N GLN A 371 1.07 -2.55 15.54
CA GLN A 371 0.58 -1.42 16.34
C GLN A 371 -0.58 -1.82 17.26
N LEU A 372 -1.43 -2.79 16.86
CA LEU A 372 -2.56 -3.24 17.65
C LEU A 372 -2.13 -4.03 18.88
N CYS A 373 -1.03 -4.76 18.80
CA CYS A 373 -0.55 -5.66 19.86
C CYS A 373 0.69 -5.15 20.62
N GLY A 374 1.02 -3.87 20.49
CA GLY A 374 2.18 -3.28 21.16
C GLY A 374 2.13 -3.38 22.68
N GLY A 375 3.17 -3.97 23.29
CA GLY A 375 3.26 -4.18 24.74
C GLY A 375 2.50 -5.39 25.29
N GLU A 376 1.81 -6.16 24.44
CA GLU A 376 1.01 -7.33 24.80
C GLU A 376 1.75 -8.66 24.54
N GLU A 377 1.19 -9.76 25.05
CA GLU A 377 1.63 -11.09 24.68
C GLU A 377 0.89 -11.53 23.42
N VAL A 378 1.59 -12.17 22.48
CA VAL A 378 1.03 -12.60 21.21
C VAL A 378 1.37 -14.05 20.90
N ILE A 379 0.54 -14.70 20.11
CA ILE A 379 0.74 -16.07 19.65
C ILE A 379 1.01 -16.05 18.14
N VAL A 380 2.01 -16.77 17.69
CA VAL A 380 2.30 -17.09 16.29
C VAL A 380 2.19 -18.59 16.09
N VAL A 381 1.25 -19.06 15.26
CA VAL A 381 1.07 -20.47 14.94
C VAL A 381 1.72 -20.78 13.61
N GLY A 382 2.71 -21.65 13.62
CA GLY A 382 3.40 -22.11 12.42
C GLY A 382 4.90 -22.34 12.62
N GLY A 383 5.48 -23.23 11.82
CA GLY A 383 6.89 -23.60 11.90
C GLY A 383 7.73 -23.21 10.69
N GLY A 384 7.18 -22.52 9.71
CA GLY A 384 7.87 -22.10 8.50
C GLY A 384 8.51 -20.70 8.61
N ASN A 385 9.17 -20.27 7.53
CA ASN A 385 9.85 -18.97 7.48
C ASN A 385 8.91 -17.78 7.75
N SER A 386 7.66 -17.82 7.27
CA SER A 386 6.69 -16.75 7.53
C SER A 386 6.40 -16.58 9.02
N ALA A 387 6.24 -17.70 9.75
CA ALA A 387 6.05 -17.67 11.21
C ALA A 387 7.29 -17.13 11.92
N GLY A 388 8.49 -17.54 11.50
CA GLY A 388 9.74 -17.02 12.06
C GLY A 388 9.95 -15.52 11.81
N GLN A 389 9.64 -15.05 10.61
CA GLN A 389 9.71 -13.62 10.26
C GLN A 389 8.70 -12.81 11.08
N ALA A 390 7.45 -13.29 11.16
CA ALA A 390 6.40 -12.67 11.97
C ALA A 390 6.80 -12.58 13.46
N ALA A 391 7.29 -13.67 14.03
CA ALA A 391 7.71 -13.72 15.44
C ALA A 391 8.86 -12.74 15.74
N VAL A 392 9.90 -12.71 14.90
CA VAL A 392 11.04 -11.78 15.06
C VAL A 392 10.59 -10.33 14.89
N PHE A 393 9.66 -10.05 14.01
CA PHE A 393 9.12 -8.71 13.81
C PHE A 393 8.26 -8.27 15.00
N LEU A 394 7.30 -9.07 15.41
CA LEU A 394 6.43 -8.77 16.54
C LEU A 394 7.19 -8.64 17.87
N ALA A 395 8.26 -9.41 18.05
CA ALA A 395 9.11 -9.32 19.23
C ALA A 395 9.76 -7.94 19.46
N GLN A 396 9.75 -7.05 18.44
CA GLN A 396 10.27 -5.69 18.58
C GLN A 396 9.34 -4.79 19.41
N THR A 397 8.05 -5.08 19.42
CA THR A 397 7.03 -4.25 20.08
C THR A 397 6.19 -5.03 21.09
N ALA A 398 6.00 -6.32 20.90
CA ALA A 398 5.25 -7.18 21.80
C ALA A 398 6.04 -7.46 23.09
N LYS A 399 5.34 -7.58 24.22
CA LYS A 399 5.91 -8.00 25.50
C LYS A 399 6.51 -9.39 25.41
N ARG A 400 5.81 -10.32 24.75
CA ARG A 400 6.22 -11.72 24.58
C ARG A 400 5.57 -12.32 23.34
N VAL A 401 6.30 -13.14 22.62
CA VAL A 401 5.81 -13.89 21.45
C VAL A 401 5.90 -15.39 21.71
N HIS A 402 4.77 -16.08 21.68
CA HIS A 402 4.70 -17.54 21.77
C HIS A 402 4.62 -18.12 20.35
N ILE A 403 5.62 -18.92 19.95
CA ILE A 403 5.59 -19.66 18.69
C ILE A 403 5.06 -21.07 18.97
N LEU A 404 3.88 -21.40 18.46
CA LEU A 404 3.29 -22.72 18.59
C LEU A 404 3.53 -23.55 17.34
N VAL A 405 4.15 -24.72 17.50
CA VAL A 405 4.43 -25.64 16.39
C VAL A 405 4.00 -27.05 16.75
N ARG A 406 3.41 -27.74 15.79
CA ARG A 406 3.00 -29.16 15.97
C ARG A 406 4.18 -30.13 15.97
N SER A 407 5.29 -29.74 15.35
CA SER A 407 6.55 -30.50 15.31
C SER A 407 7.34 -30.36 16.60
N ASN A 408 8.36 -31.22 16.77
CA ASN A 408 9.30 -31.15 17.91
C ASN A 408 10.25 -29.95 17.83
N SER A 409 10.45 -29.38 16.67
CA SER A 409 11.39 -28.29 16.44
C SER A 409 11.07 -27.48 15.19
N LEU A 410 11.73 -26.35 15.01
CA LEU A 410 11.64 -25.50 13.81
C LEU A 410 12.53 -25.99 12.66
N ALA A 411 13.47 -26.89 12.92
CA ALA A 411 14.55 -27.25 11.99
C ALA A 411 14.08 -27.93 10.70
N ALA A 412 12.89 -28.52 10.69
CA ALA A 412 12.35 -29.22 9.54
C ALA A 412 11.82 -28.29 8.45
N SER A 413 11.41 -27.06 8.79
CA SER A 413 10.66 -26.18 7.88
C SER A 413 11.09 -24.71 7.92
N MET A 414 12.00 -24.33 8.82
CA MET A 414 12.47 -22.95 8.97
C MET A 414 13.95 -22.81 8.64
N SER A 415 14.31 -21.74 7.98
CA SER A 415 15.71 -21.40 7.64
C SER A 415 16.55 -21.19 8.88
N ARG A 416 17.79 -21.70 8.86
CA ARG A 416 18.74 -21.66 10.01
C ARG A 416 18.98 -20.25 10.56
N TYR A 417 19.00 -19.22 9.71
CA TYR A 417 19.22 -17.85 10.18
C TYR A 417 18.05 -17.33 11.04
N LEU A 418 16.82 -17.69 10.72
CA LEU A 418 15.63 -17.35 11.52
C LEU A 418 15.64 -18.09 12.87
N ILE A 419 15.93 -19.39 12.83
CA ILE A 419 16.04 -20.20 14.06
C ILE A 419 17.04 -19.55 15.04
N ARG A 420 18.23 -19.19 14.55
CA ARG A 420 19.26 -18.51 15.36
C ARG A 420 18.81 -17.16 15.92
N ARG A 421 17.98 -16.42 15.20
CA ARG A 421 17.39 -15.16 15.70
C ARG A 421 16.39 -15.41 16.79
N ILE A 422 15.48 -16.38 16.59
CA ILE A 422 14.48 -16.78 17.58
C ILE A 422 15.19 -17.22 18.88
N GLU A 423 16.20 -18.08 18.80
CA GLU A 423 16.98 -18.56 19.93
C GLU A 423 17.69 -17.42 20.70
N LYS A 424 18.08 -16.32 20.01
CA LYS A 424 18.74 -15.17 20.62
C LYS A 424 17.76 -14.10 21.13
N SER A 425 16.48 -14.22 20.85
CA SER A 425 15.45 -13.25 21.24
C SER A 425 14.85 -13.64 22.59
N PRO A 426 15.10 -12.88 23.67
CA PRO A 426 14.72 -13.30 25.03
C PRO A 426 13.21 -13.31 25.28
N ASN A 427 12.45 -12.55 24.47
CA ASN A 427 10.99 -12.48 24.57
C ASN A 427 10.25 -13.37 23.56
N ILE A 428 10.96 -14.25 22.82
CA ILE A 428 10.32 -15.27 21.99
C ILE A 428 10.40 -16.61 22.69
N ILE A 429 9.24 -17.25 22.89
CA ILE A 429 9.13 -18.56 23.53
C ILE A 429 8.63 -19.57 22.51
N LEU A 430 9.44 -20.59 22.22
CA LEU A 430 9.03 -21.72 21.38
C LEU A 430 8.22 -22.72 22.20
N ARG A 431 7.04 -23.10 21.69
CA ARG A 431 6.15 -24.12 22.23
C ARG A 431 6.03 -25.28 21.22
N PRO A 432 6.95 -26.26 21.29
CA PRO A 432 6.87 -27.42 20.40
C PRO A 432 5.70 -28.31 20.78
N GLN A 433 5.25 -29.13 19.81
CA GLN A 433 4.14 -30.09 19.99
C GLN A 433 2.87 -29.44 20.55
N THR A 434 2.62 -28.19 20.21
CA THR A 434 1.51 -27.41 20.75
C THR A 434 0.61 -26.92 19.62
N GLU A 435 -0.69 -27.04 19.81
CA GLU A 435 -1.72 -26.62 18.87
C GLU A 435 -2.84 -25.84 19.57
N ILE A 436 -3.50 -24.93 18.82
CA ILE A 436 -4.70 -24.23 19.29
C ILE A 436 -5.88 -25.18 19.20
N VAL A 437 -6.65 -25.30 20.28
CA VAL A 437 -7.84 -26.18 20.36
C VAL A 437 -9.14 -25.40 20.52
N ALA A 438 -9.12 -24.20 21.11
CA ALA A 438 -10.29 -23.35 21.23
C ALA A 438 -9.86 -21.87 21.33
N VAL A 439 -10.79 -20.99 20.99
CA VAL A 439 -10.69 -19.55 21.17
C VAL A 439 -11.97 -19.02 21.80
N ASP A 440 -11.88 -17.95 22.59
CA ASP A 440 -13.03 -17.36 23.26
C ASP A 440 -12.89 -15.84 23.37
N GLY A 441 -14.02 -15.14 23.41
CA GLY A 441 -14.12 -13.71 23.52
C GLY A 441 -15.52 -13.20 23.15
N LYS A 442 -15.79 -11.95 23.43
CA LYS A 442 -17.08 -11.32 23.14
C LYS A 442 -17.05 -10.59 21.79
N ASP A 443 -16.48 -9.42 21.74
CA ASP A 443 -16.40 -8.57 20.53
C ASP A 443 -15.06 -8.72 19.81
N HIS A 444 -14.04 -9.21 20.51
CA HIS A 444 -12.71 -9.52 20.04
C HIS A 444 -12.18 -10.78 20.73
N LEU A 445 -11.04 -11.30 20.29
CA LEU A 445 -10.37 -12.42 20.94
C LEU A 445 -9.90 -11.99 22.33
N GLU A 446 -10.29 -12.73 23.36
CA GLU A 446 -9.90 -12.46 24.75
C GLU A 446 -9.04 -13.58 25.33
N SER A 447 -9.25 -14.81 24.88
CA SER A 447 -8.47 -15.95 25.36
C SER A 447 -8.31 -17.03 24.30
N VAL A 448 -7.19 -17.76 24.43
CA VAL A 448 -6.82 -18.89 23.56
C VAL A 448 -6.52 -20.10 24.41
N TYR A 449 -7.03 -21.25 23.97
CA TYR A 449 -6.74 -22.55 24.58
C TYR A 449 -5.77 -23.29 23.68
N TRP A 450 -4.60 -23.64 24.21
CA TRP A 450 -3.69 -24.52 23.50
C TRP A 450 -3.50 -25.84 24.22
N ARG A 451 -3.18 -26.88 23.49
CA ARG A 451 -2.92 -28.21 23.98
C ARG A 451 -1.54 -28.68 23.55
N ASN A 452 -0.75 -29.14 24.52
CA ASN A 452 0.47 -29.86 24.21
C ASN A 452 0.13 -31.31 23.91
N SER A 453 0.45 -31.80 22.69
CA SER A 453 0.08 -33.17 22.26
C SER A 453 0.85 -34.28 22.98
N GLN A 454 2.02 -33.97 23.55
CA GLN A 454 2.85 -34.96 24.26
C GLN A 454 2.31 -35.28 25.64
N ILE A 455 1.85 -34.27 26.38
CA ILE A 455 1.35 -34.42 27.76
C ILE A 455 -0.17 -34.38 27.83
N GLY A 456 -0.85 -34.09 26.72
CA GLY A 456 -2.31 -34.06 26.67
C GLY A 456 -2.97 -32.91 27.43
N GLN A 457 -2.20 -32.03 28.06
CA GLN A 457 -2.71 -30.94 28.87
C GLN A 457 -3.19 -29.78 27.99
N THR A 458 -4.38 -29.27 28.29
CA THR A 458 -4.93 -28.04 27.69
C THR A 458 -4.84 -26.90 28.71
N GLU A 459 -4.32 -25.75 28.26
CA GLU A 459 -4.14 -24.57 29.08
C GLU A 459 -4.90 -23.40 28.47
N LYS A 460 -5.54 -22.57 29.31
CA LYS A 460 -6.16 -21.30 28.93
C LYS A 460 -5.18 -20.16 29.11
N HIS A 461 -5.09 -19.29 28.13
CA HIS A 461 -4.23 -18.09 28.15
C HIS A 461 -5.05 -16.87 27.78
N GLU A 462 -4.96 -15.83 28.57
CA GLU A 462 -5.57 -14.51 28.34
C GLU A 462 -4.68 -13.74 27.35
N ILE A 463 -4.80 -14.07 26.06
CA ILE A 463 -4.04 -13.49 24.94
C ILE A 463 -5.02 -13.14 23.84
N SER A 464 -4.99 -11.86 23.43
CA SER A 464 -5.94 -11.26 22.51
C SER A 464 -5.45 -11.22 21.06
N HIS A 465 -4.22 -11.66 20.78
CA HIS A 465 -3.61 -11.57 19.45
C HIS A 465 -3.02 -12.89 19.00
N LEU A 466 -3.63 -13.46 17.95
CA LEU A 466 -3.29 -14.76 17.37
C LEU A 466 -2.94 -14.59 15.89
N PHE A 467 -1.70 -14.87 15.52
CA PHE A 467 -1.18 -14.82 14.15
C PHE A 467 -1.07 -16.23 13.56
N ILE A 468 -1.81 -16.51 12.49
CA ILE A 468 -1.88 -17.84 11.86
C ILE A 468 -0.99 -17.86 10.63
N MET A 469 0.14 -18.59 10.71
CA MET A 469 1.18 -18.70 9.67
C MET A 469 1.37 -20.16 9.24
N THR A 470 0.25 -20.88 9.01
CA THR A 470 0.24 -22.33 8.74
C THR A 470 0.38 -22.70 7.28
N GLY A 471 0.82 -21.76 6.45
CA GLY A 471 0.97 -21.94 5.00
C GLY A 471 -0.24 -21.44 4.21
N ALA A 472 -0.25 -21.75 2.92
CA ALA A 472 -1.29 -21.28 2.01
C ALA A 472 -1.60 -22.33 0.95
N ASP A 473 -2.81 -22.29 0.39
CA ASP A 473 -3.25 -23.12 -0.71
C ASP A 473 -3.35 -22.29 -2.00
N PRO A 474 -2.90 -22.82 -3.16
CA PRO A 474 -2.97 -22.09 -4.43
C PRO A 474 -4.40 -21.73 -4.83
N ASN A 475 -4.60 -20.52 -5.35
CA ASN A 475 -5.88 -20.09 -5.92
C ASN A 475 -6.04 -20.65 -7.35
N THR A 476 -6.51 -21.89 -7.45
CA THR A 476 -6.61 -22.64 -8.73
C THR A 476 -8.04 -23.06 -9.07
N SER A 477 -9.02 -22.71 -8.23
CA SER A 477 -10.45 -23.00 -8.46
C SER A 477 -11.11 -22.04 -9.43
#